data_b2eeffb3b13297382886b09db0b692bd
#
_entry.id   b2eeffb3b13297382886b09db0b692bd
#
_cell.length_a   1.000
_cell.length_b   1.000
_cell.length_c   1.000
_cell.angle_alpha   90.00
_cell.angle_beta   90.00
_cell.angle_gamma   90.00
#
_symmetry.space_group_name_H-M   'P 1'
#
loop_
_entity.id
_entity.type
_entity.pdbx_description
1 polymer ?
#
loop_
_entity_poly.entity_id
_entity_poly.type
_entity_poly.pdbx_seq_one_letter_code
_entity_poly.pdbx_strand_id
1 'polypeptide(L)'
;DKAIFFEQQDKPDRVVNDEDLVDLNTTGVESFISRKLMWKLNVQGVVLELTAPTIVVREALVQAGFNPDQGWQIFLKVAGQPKQPVELTSVIDLRTPGIEKLRLTPKDVNNGEAPTAPCRDFALLDVDEAHLNRLGLRWETIVEVNRRWLLLHDYPLPAGYAVAHTKIALEIPPNYPGAQIYGFYAYPPLALSSGRAIESTQLRGVLLGVEFHGWSRNRGAGAPWNPTTDNVVTQFALVDAALAKEVGE
;
A
#
# COMPACT_ATOMS: atom_id res chain seq x y z
N ASP A 1 -3.26 28.35 -14.29
CA ASP A 1 -4.41 29.23 -14.06
C ASP A 1 -4.38 29.78 -12.63
N LYS A 2 -4.68 31.06 -12.49
CA LYS A 2 -4.81 31.73 -11.21
C LYS A 2 -6.29 32.05 -11.00
N ALA A 3 -6.80 31.82 -9.80
CA ALA A 3 -8.12 32.27 -9.41
C ALA A 3 -8.01 33.50 -8.52
N ILE A 4 -9.04 34.34 -8.58
CA ILE A 4 -9.20 35.49 -7.72
C ILE A 4 -9.98 35.04 -6.50
N PHE A 5 -9.46 35.32 -5.32
CA PHE A 5 -10.11 35.06 -4.05
C PHE A 5 -10.47 36.38 -3.41
N PHE A 6 -11.66 36.40 -2.85
CA PHE A 6 -12.15 37.49 -2.04
C PHE A 6 -11.92 37.13 -0.57
N GLU A 7 -11.06 37.91 0.07
CA GLU A 7 -10.74 37.76 1.51
C GLU A 7 -11.67 38.64 2.33
N GLN A 8 -12.26 38.04 3.35
CA GLN A 8 -13.07 38.77 4.35
C GLN A 8 -12.55 38.39 5.74
N GLN A 9 -12.53 39.36 6.62
CA GLN A 9 -12.20 39.14 8.04
C GLN A 9 -13.19 38.13 8.65
N ASP A 10 -12.65 37.13 9.36
CA ASP A 10 -13.41 36.09 10.07
C ASP A 10 -14.27 35.17 9.20
N LYS A 11 -14.05 35.13 7.88
CA LYS A 11 -14.72 34.20 6.96
C LYS A 11 -13.71 33.48 6.06
N PRO A 12 -14.03 32.27 5.60
CA PRO A 12 -13.18 31.58 4.64
C PRO A 12 -13.14 32.34 3.30
N ASP A 13 -11.97 32.39 2.67
CA ASP A 13 -11.77 32.99 1.36
C ASP A 13 -12.73 32.37 0.33
N ARG A 14 -13.34 33.21 -0.47
CA ARG A 14 -14.27 32.80 -1.53
C ARG A 14 -13.63 33.00 -2.90
N VAL A 15 -13.71 32.01 -3.78
CA VAL A 15 -13.34 32.16 -5.19
C VAL A 15 -14.35 33.10 -5.87
N VAL A 16 -13.85 34.07 -6.65
CA VAL A 16 -14.65 35.01 -7.45
C VAL A 16 -14.48 34.60 -8.90
N ASN A 17 -15.62 34.36 -9.57
CA ASN A 17 -15.69 34.08 -11.01
C ASN A 17 -15.95 35.38 -11.77
N ASP A 18 -15.74 35.36 -13.09
CA ASP A 18 -15.84 36.53 -13.95
C ASP A 18 -17.22 37.24 -13.91
N GLU A 19 -18.29 36.49 -13.63
CA GLU A 19 -19.66 36.99 -13.55
C GLU A 19 -20.13 37.29 -12.12
N ASP A 20 -19.26 37.10 -11.11
CA ASP A 20 -19.67 37.34 -9.73
C ASP A 20 -19.71 38.82 -9.39
N LEU A 21 -20.84 39.25 -8.83
CA LEU A 21 -20.98 40.58 -8.25
C LEU A 21 -20.58 40.55 -6.79
N VAL A 22 -19.65 41.41 -6.41
CA VAL A 22 -19.16 41.55 -5.03
C VAL A 22 -19.57 42.92 -4.51
N ASP A 23 -20.35 42.95 -3.42
CA ASP A 23 -20.69 44.20 -2.72
C ASP A 23 -19.52 44.67 -1.89
N LEU A 24 -18.89 45.74 -2.31
CA LEU A 24 -17.73 46.34 -1.66
C LEU A 24 -18.11 47.21 -0.44
N ASN A 25 -19.40 47.46 -0.20
CA ASN A 25 -19.86 48.20 0.99
C ASN A 25 -20.03 47.27 2.20
N THR A 26 -19.83 45.97 2.04
CA THR A 26 -19.92 45.02 3.14
C THR A 26 -18.76 45.24 4.11
N THR A 27 -19.05 45.40 5.39
CA THR A 27 -18.03 45.54 6.45
C THR A 27 -17.14 44.29 6.49
N GLY A 28 -15.81 44.48 6.54
CA GLY A 28 -14.85 43.35 6.59
C GLY A 28 -14.33 42.87 5.23
N VAL A 29 -14.55 43.65 4.15
CA VAL A 29 -13.87 43.44 2.87
C VAL A 29 -12.41 43.87 3.02
N GLU A 30 -11.46 42.95 2.88
CA GLU A 30 -10.06 43.30 3.04
C GLU A 30 -9.32 43.38 1.72
N SER A 31 -9.39 42.32 0.89
CA SER A 31 -8.65 42.34 -0.38
C SER A 31 -9.17 41.32 -1.41
N PHE A 32 -8.75 41.57 -2.65
CA PHE A 32 -8.77 40.52 -3.70
C PHE A 32 -7.36 40.06 -3.93
N ILE A 33 -7.13 38.76 -3.79
CA ILE A 33 -5.82 38.17 -4.03
C ILE A 33 -5.87 37.13 -5.15
N SER A 34 -4.82 37.08 -5.94
CA SER A 34 -4.67 36.08 -6.99
C SER A 34 -3.80 34.95 -6.48
N ARG A 35 -4.37 33.75 -6.37
CA ARG A 35 -3.64 32.54 -5.98
C ARG A 35 -3.73 31.49 -7.09
N LYS A 36 -2.71 30.64 -7.16
CA LYS A 36 -2.77 29.44 -8.01
C LYS A 36 -3.81 28.49 -7.44
N LEU A 37 -4.77 28.08 -8.27
CA LEU A 37 -5.75 27.09 -7.86
C LEU A 37 -5.04 25.74 -7.69
N MET A 38 -5.24 25.10 -6.56
CA MET A 38 -4.71 23.78 -6.26
C MET A 38 -5.85 22.87 -5.83
N TRP A 39 -5.96 21.74 -6.49
CA TRP A 39 -6.92 20.70 -6.14
C TRP A 39 -6.23 19.60 -5.37
N LYS A 40 -6.95 18.93 -4.48
CA LYS A 40 -6.45 17.83 -3.68
C LYS A 40 -7.23 16.56 -3.96
N LEU A 41 -6.52 15.47 -4.17
CA LEU A 41 -7.10 14.14 -4.31
C LEU A 41 -6.37 13.19 -3.36
N ASN A 42 -7.12 12.51 -2.50
CA ASN A 42 -6.55 11.46 -1.66
C ASN A 42 -6.63 10.11 -2.39
N VAL A 43 -5.47 9.53 -2.67
CA VAL A 43 -5.36 8.20 -3.27
C VAL A 43 -4.85 7.24 -2.21
N GLN A 44 -5.72 6.43 -1.65
CA GLN A 44 -5.40 5.41 -0.63
C GLN A 44 -4.56 5.93 0.56
N GLY A 45 -4.78 7.18 0.95
CA GLY A 45 -4.04 7.86 2.03
C GLY A 45 -2.96 8.83 1.56
N VAL A 46 -2.49 8.74 0.31
CA VAL A 46 -1.56 9.70 -0.29
C VAL A 46 -2.36 10.90 -0.83
N VAL A 47 -2.03 12.10 -0.39
CA VAL A 47 -2.67 13.34 -0.86
C VAL A 47 -1.87 13.92 -2.01
N LEU A 48 -2.47 13.94 -3.20
CA LEU A 48 -1.94 14.61 -4.38
C LEU A 48 -2.39 16.07 -4.39
N GLU A 49 -1.46 16.99 -4.68
CA GLU A 49 -1.74 18.40 -4.94
C GLU A 49 -1.60 18.66 -6.45
N LEU A 50 -2.71 19.02 -7.08
CA LEU A 50 -2.83 19.10 -8.53
C LEU A 50 -3.10 20.54 -8.98
N THR A 51 -2.49 20.94 -10.07
CA THR A 51 -2.69 22.26 -10.69
C THR A 51 -3.76 22.24 -11.78
N ALA A 52 -4.17 21.04 -12.19
CA ALA A 52 -5.25 20.82 -13.14
C ALA A 52 -6.53 20.39 -12.41
N PRO A 53 -7.71 20.84 -12.84
CA PRO A 53 -8.99 20.49 -12.20
C PRO A 53 -9.45 19.07 -12.48
N THR A 54 -8.78 18.36 -13.37
CA THR A 54 -9.10 16.99 -13.76
C THR A 54 -7.85 16.14 -13.76
N ILE A 55 -8.01 14.85 -13.47
CA ILE A 55 -6.93 13.85 -13.54
C ILE A 55 -7.51 12.52 -14.00
N VAL A 56 -6.75 11.79 -14.84
CA VAL A 56 -7.07 10.41 -15.19
C VAL A 56 -6.72 9.49 -14.03
N VAL A 57 -7.57 8.52 -13.73
CA VAL A 57 -7.35 7.58 -12.61
C VAL A 57 -5.98 6.90 -12.69
N ARG A 58 -5.57 6.44 -13.89
CA ARG A 58 -4.23 5.85 -14.10
C ARG A 58 -3.10 6.78 -13.65
N GLU A 59 -3.18 8.05 -14.03
CA GLU A 59 -2.17 9.06 -13.67
C GLU A 59 -2.17 9.35 -12.17
N ALA A 60 -3.36 9.40 -11.55
CA ALA A 60 -3.50 9.58 -10.12
C ALA A 60 -2.83 8.43 -9.33
N LEU A 61 -2.98 7.19 -9.79
CA LEU A 61 -2.31 6.04 -9.19
C LEU A 61 -0.79 6.15 -9.31
N VAL A 62 -0.27 6.44 -10.51
CA VAL A 62 1.18 6.58 -10.74
C VAL A 62 1.78 7.70 -9.88
N GLN A 63 1.13 8.86 -9.82
CA GLN A 63 1.60 9.98 -9.00
C GLN A 63 1.56 9.68 -7.50
N ALA A 64 0.62 8.83 -7.07
CA ALA A 64 0.53 8.37 -5.68
C ALA A 64 1.47 7.18 -5.37
N GLY A 65 2.27 6.71 -6.33
CA GLY A 65 3.22 5.61 -6.17
C GLY A 65 2.61 4.21 -6.30
N PHE A 66 1.40 4.09 -6.84
CA PHE A 66 0.76 2.79 -7.09
C PHE A 66 0.96 2.34 -8.54
N ASN A 67 1.24 1.06 -8.74
CA ASN A 67 1.28 0.48 -10.07
C ASN A 67 -0.16 0.26 -10.59
N PRO A 68 -0.61 0.97 -11.64
CA PRO A 68 -1.98 0.84 -12.15
C PRO A 68 -2.27 -0.52 -12.77
N ASP A 69 -1.24 -1.24 -13.24
CA ASP A 69 -1.41 -2.52 -13.95
C ASP A 69 -1.47 -3.73 -12.99
N GLN A 70 -1.51 -3.48 -11.69
CA GLN A 70 -1.58 -4.49 -10.63
C GLN A 70 -2.96 -5.14 -10.44
N GLY A 71 -3.95 -4.78 -11.24
CA GLY A 71 -5.31 -5.32 -11.14
C GLY A 71 -6.06 -4.79 -9.91
N TRP A 72 -6.27 -3.47 -9.85
CA TRP A 72 -7.05 -2.84 -8.80
C TRP A 72 -8.55 -2.84 -9.13
N GLN A 73 -9.39 -3.10 -8.11
CA GLN A 73 -10.74 -2.56 -8.08
C GLN A 73 -10.65 -1.15 -7.49
N ILE A 74 -11.05 -0.16 -8.26
CA ILE A 74 -10.88 1.24 -7.91
C ILE A 74 -12.25 1.84 -7.64
N PHE A 75 -12.39 2.49 -6.50
CA PHE A 75 -13.62 3.15 -6.10
C PHE A 75 -13.37 4.63 -5.82
N LEU A 76 -14.18 5.48 -6.42
CA LEU A 76 -14.28 6.90 -6.08
C LEU A 76 -15.30 7.06 -4.95
N LYS A 77 -14.88 7.70 -3.85
CA LYS A 77 -15.76 8.09 -2.75
C LYS A 77 -15.98 9.61 -2.79
N VAL A 78 -17.22 10.00 -2.96
CA VAL A 78 -17.68 11.38 -2.89
C VAL A 78 -18.51 11.56 -1.63
N ALA A 79 -18.40 12.71 -0.95
CA ALA A 79 -19.16 13.00 0.26
C ALA A 79 -20.66 12.86 0.03
N GLY A 80 -21.32 12.15 0.92
CA GLY A 80 -22.77 11.93 0.86
C GLY A 80 -23.27 10.98 -0.24
N GLN A 81 -22.36 10.36 -1.01
CA GLN A 81 -22.72 9.39 -2.06
C GLN A 81 -22.16 7.99 -1.76
N PRO A 82 -22.81 6.92 -2.27
CA PRO A 82 -22.26 5.59 -2.23
C PRO A 82 -20.95 5.52 -3.03
N LYS A 83 -20.08 4.57 -2.69
CA LYS A 83 -18.85 4.31 -3.45
C LYS A 83 -19.19 3.97 -4.91
N GLN A 84 -18.51 4.61 -5.84
CA GLN A 84 -18.69 4.40 -7.29
C GLN A 84 -17.46 3.66 -7.83
N PRO A 85 -17.60 2.52 -8.53
CA PRO A 85 -16.49 1.91 -9.23
C PRO A 85 -16.05 2.80 -10.38
N VAL A 86 -14.73 2.93 -10.58
CA VAL A 86 -14.14 3.70 -11.67
C VAL A 86 -13.04 2.87 -12.35
N GLU A 87 -12.87 3.10 -13.65
CA GLU A 87 -11.86 2.43 -14.45
C GLU A 87 -10.57 3.26 -14.53
N LEU A 88 -9.45 2.63 -14.92
CA LEU A 88 -8.17 3.31 -15.08
C LEU A 88 -8.21 4.49 -16.07
N THR A 89 -9.10 4.41 -17.06
CA THR A 89 -9.31 5.44 -18.09
C THR A 89 -10.28 6.53 -17.67
N SER A 90 -10.96 6.38 -16.54
CA SER A 90 -11.92 7.36 -16.04
C SER A 90 -11.21 8.68 -15.71
N VAL A 91 -11.87 9.78 -16.01
CA VAL A 91 -11.43 11.14 -15.64
C VAL A 91 -12.16 11.57 -14.38
N ILE A 92 -11.42 12.02 -13.37
CA ILE A 92 -11.98 12.60 -12.15
C ILE A 92 -11.97 14.11 -12.30
N ASP A 93 -13.13 14.74 -12.15
CA ASP A 93 -13.28 16.20 -12.11
C ASP A 93 -13.29 16.68 -10.65
N LEU A 94 -12.21 17.31 -10.23
CA LEU A 94 -11.96 17.77 -8.87
C LEU A 94 -12.75 19.05 -8.52
N ARG A 95 -13.43 19.66 -9.49
CA ARG A 95 -14.36 20.77 -9.26
C ARG A 95 -15.68 20.29 -8.65
N THR A 96 -15.98 19.00 -8.78
CA THR A 96 -17.17 18.40 -8.17
C THR A 96 -17.04 18.46 -6.65
N PRO A 97 -17.96 19.14 -5.93
CA PRO A 97 -17.92 19.23 -4.48
C PRO A 97 -18.01 17.85 -3.83
N GLY A 98 -17.21 17.64 -2.80
CA GLY A 98 -17.28 16.44 -1.98
C GLY A 98 -16.45 15.25 -2.48
N ILE A 99 -15.57 15.40 -3.47
CA ILE A 99 -14.59 14.36 -3.80
C ILE A 99 -13.65 14.19 -2.62
N GLU A 100 -13.71 13.02 -1.98
CA GLU A 100 -12.90 12.74 -0.81
C GLU A 100 -11.68 11.89 -1.16
N LYS A 101 -11.87 10.76 -1.86
CA LYS A 101 -10.75 9.84 -2.07
C LYS A 101 -11.00 8.75 -3.12
N LEU A 102 -9.89 8.30 -3.72
CA LEU A 102 -9.80 7.03 -4.41
C LEU A 102 -9.41 5.93 -3.42
N ARG A 103 -10.18 4.86 -3.42
CA ARG A 103 -9.92 3.62 -2.68
C ARG A 103 -9.52 2.54 -3.66
N LEU A 104 -8.41 1.88 -3.35
CA LEU A 104 -7.89 0.76 -4.09
C LEU A 104 -8.12 -0.51 -3.30
N THR A 105 -8.69 -1.52 -3.94
CA THR A 105 -8.78 -2.87 -3.40
C THR A 105 -8.09 -3.77 -4.42
N PRO A 106 -7.16 -4.65 -4.03
CA PRO A 106 -6.63 -5.64 -4.96
C PRO A 106 -7.81 -6.37 -5.60
N LYS A 107 -7.83 -6.44 -6.91
CA LYS A 107 -8.78 -7.29 -7.60
C LYS A 107 -8.32 -8.73 -7.34
N ASP A 108 -9.05 -9.47 -6.53
CA ASP A 108 -8.88 -10.92 -6.50
C ASP A 108 -9.15 -11.41 -7.92
N VAL A 109 -8.07 -11.73 -8.63
CA VAL A 109 -8.16 -12.28 -10.00
C VAL A 109 -8.61 -13.71 -9.88
N ASN A 110 -9.85 -13.91 -9.52
CA ASN A 110 -10.59 -15.13 -9.81
C ASN A 110 -11.26 -15.00 -11.19
N ASN A 111 -10.46 -14.62 -12.18
CA ASN A 111 -10.86 -14.82 -13.58
C ASN A 111 -10.52 -16.26 -13.89
N GLY A 112 -11.51 -17.15 -13.97
CA GLY A 112 -11.52 -18.52 -14.52
C GLY A 112 -10.39 -19.04 -15.43
N GLU A 113 -9.23 -18.41 -15.44
CA GLU A 113 -7.97 -18.96 -15.90
C GLU A 113 -7.51 -19.97 -14.86
N ALA A 114 -7.24 -21.19 -15.31
CA ALA A 114 -6.59 -22.22 -14.50
C ALA A 114 -5.42 -21.56 -13.74
N PRO A 115 -5.30 -21.79 -12.41
CA PRO A 115 -4.26 -21.16 -11.62
C PRO A 115 -2.92 -21.42 -12.30
N THR A 116 -2.24 -20.38 -12.74
CA THR A 116 -0.88 -20.48 -13.29
C THR A 116 -0.07 -21.29 -12.28
N ALA A 117 0.60 -22.33 -12.74
CA ALA A 117 1.41 -23.18 -11.87
C ALA A 117 2.34 -22.28 -11.04
N PRO A 118 2.47 -22.51 -9.72
CA PRO A 118 3.30 -21.66 -8.87
C PRO A 118 4.74 -21.66 -9.37
N CYS A 119 5.36 -20.48 -9.39
CA CYS A 119 6.75 -20.32 -9.81
C CYS A 119 7.69 -21.11 -8.88
N ARG A 120 8.66 -21.84 -9.43
CA ARG A 120 9.65 -22.65 -8.71
C ARG A 120 11.03 -22.48 -9.35
N ASP A 121 11.58 -21.25 -9.26
CA ASP A 121 12.88 -20.92 -9.85
C ASP A 121 14.06 -21.57 -9.13
N PHE A 122 13.87 -21.95 -7.87
CA PHE A 122 14.88 -22.69 -7.08
C PHE A 122 14.20 -23.59 -6.05
N ALA A 123 14.91 -24.66 -5.65
CA ALA A 123 14.47 -25.56 -4.60
C ALA A 123 14.86 -25.03 -3.21
N LEU A 124 14.05 -25.33 -2.22
CA LEU A 124 14.33 -25.19 -0.80
C LEU A 124 14.79 -26.55 -0.25
N LEU A 125 14.96 -26.64 1.07
CA LEU A 125 15.18 -27.93 1.70
C LEU A 125 13.87 -28.74 1.69
N ASP A 126 13.97 -30.07 1.62
CA ASP A 126 12.78 -30.96 1.64
C ASP A 126 11.88 -30.69 2.85
N VAL A 127 12.46 -30.39 4.01
CA VAL A 127 11.73 -30.06 5.23
C VAL A 127 10.95 -28.73 5.09
N ASP A 128 11.51 -27.76 4.38
CA ASP A 128 10.86 -26.48 4.13
C ASP A 128 9.67 -26.65 3.19
N GLU A 129 9.87 -27.33 2.05
CA GLU A 129 8.82 -27.58 1.08
C GLU A 129 7.68 -28.42 1.68
N ALA A 130 8.02 -29.44 2.47
CA ALA A 130 7.03 -30.24 3.19
C ALA A 130 6.23 -29.40 4.19
N HIS A 131 6.86 -28.43 4.87
CA HIS A 131 6.17 -27.50 5.75
C HIS A 131 5.25 -26.56 4.99
N LEU A 132 5.76 -25.90 3.95
CA LEU A 132 5.01 -24.96 3.11
C LEU A 132 3.77 -25.63 2.46
N ASN A 133 3.93 -26.87 1.99
CA ASN A 133 2.81 -27.65 1.45
C ASN A 133 1.75 -27.97 2.52
N ARG A 134 2.15 -28.22 3.77
CA ARG A 134 1.21 -28.45 4.89
C ARG A 134 0.43 -27.22 5.30
N LEU A 135 0.98 -26.01 5.08
CA LEU A 135 0.24 -24.76 5.34
C LEU A 135 -0.98 -24.62 4.43
N GLY A 136 -1.00 -25.31 3.28
CA GLY A 136 -2.11 -25.20 2.32
C GLY A 136 -2.22 -23.86 1.61
N LEU A 137 -1.22 -22.99 1.78
CA LEU A 137 -1.15 -21.69 1.12
C LEU A 137 -0.41 -21.80 -0.22
N ARG A 138 -0.76 -20.95 -1.16
CA ARG A 138 0.05 -20.80 -2.38
C ARG A 138 1.39 -20.19 -2.01
N TRP A 139 2.47 -20.85 -2.40
CA TRP A 139 3.82 -20.35 -2.23
C TRP A 139 4.63 -20.49 -3.52
N GLU A 140 5.64 -19.65 -3.68
CA GLU A 140 6.47 -19.56 -4.88
C GLU A 140 7.92 -19.28 -4.50
N THR A 141 8.87 -19.83 -5.27
CA THR A 141 10.27 -19.43 -5.21
C THR A 141 10.61 -18.66 -6.49
N ILE A 142 11.07 -17.43 -6.35
CA ILE A 142 11.24 -16.48 -7.45
C ILE A 142 12.66 -15.94 -7.42
N VAL A 143 13.32 -15.90 -8.59
CA VAL A 143 14.60 -15.22 -8.78
C VAL A 143 14.36 -13.92 -9.54
N GLU A 144 14.57 -12.79 -8.90
CA GLU A 144 14.40 -11.47 -9.50
C GLU A 144 15.58 -10.56 -9.12
N VAL A 145 16.20 -9.94 -10.13
CA VAL A 145 17.35 -9.03 -9.95
C VAL A 145 18.47 -9.63 -9.06
N ASN A 146 18.83 -10.89 -9.33
CA ASN A 146 19.83 -11.68 -8.56
C ASN A 146 19.48 -11.91 -7.08
N ARG A 147 18.26 -11.68 -6.67
CA ARG A 147 17.73 -12.01 -5.33
C ARG A 147 16.81 -13.22 -5.43
N ARG A 148 16.84 -14.04 -4.40
CA ARG A 148 16.01 -15.25 -4.30
C ARG A 148 14.93 -15.01 -3.26
N TRP A 149 13.67 -15.14 -3.66
CA TRP A 149 12.53 -14.87 -2.84
C TRP A 149 11.66 -16.11 -2.63
N LEU A 150 11.29 -16.37 -1.40
CA LEU A 150 10.18 -17.24 -1.06
C LEU A 150 8.97 -16.35 -0.80
N LEU A 151 7.91 -16.47 -1.60
CA LEU A 151 6.68 -15.70 -1.49
C LEU A 151 5.53 -16.60 -1.09
N LEU A 152 4.83 -16.25 0.00
CA LEU A 152 3.56 -16.87 0.41
C LEU A 152 2.42 -15.89 0.16
N HIS A 153 1.36 -16.39 -0.44
CA HIS A 153 0.11 -15.66 -0.67
C HIS A 153 -0.87 -15.94 0.47
N ASP A 154 -1.74 -14.97 0.75
CA ASP A 154 -2.87 -15.10 1.70
C ASP A 154 -2.46 -15.57 3.10
N TYR A 155 -1.27 -15.16 3.53
CA TYR A 155 -0.78 -15.48 4.87
C TYR A 155 -1.69 -14.87 5.94
N PRO A 156 -2.24 -15.68 6.87
CA PRO A 156 -3.18 -15.20 7.87
C PRO A 156 -2.48 -14.29 8.89
N LEU A 157 -3.17 -13.24 9.32
CA LEU A 157 -2.68 -12.32 10.34
C LEU A 157 -3.51 -12.49 11.63
N PRO A 158 -2.89 -12.35 12.81
CA PRO A 158 -3.63 -12.30 14.07
C PRO A 158 -4.62 -11.13 14.10
N ALA A 159 -5.63 -11.23 14.94
CA ALA A 159 -6.60 -10.14 15.14
C ALA A 159 -5.88 -8.87 15.61
N GLY A 160 -6.31 -7.71 15.13
CA GLY A 160 -5.69 -6.42 15.46
C GLY A 160 -4.96 -5.75 14.31
N TYR A 161 -4.75 -6.44 13.19
CA TYR A 161 -4.31 -5.82 11.94
C TYR A 161 -5.49 -5.27 11.14
N ALA A 162 -5.23 -4.27 10.30
CA ALA A 162 -6.24 -3.64 9.42
C ALA A 162 -6.75 -4.57 8.31
N VAL A 163 -6.03 -5.67 8.05
CA VAL A 163 -6.37 -6.73 7.08
C VAL A 163 -6.22 -8.10 7.73
N ALA A 164 -6.98 -9.09 7.27
CA ALA A 164 -6.93 -10.44 7.82
C ALA A 164 -5.83 -11.31 7.19
N HIS A 165 -5.40 -10.99 5.97
CA HIS A 165 -4.40 -11.74 5.21
C HIS A 165 -3.44 -10.80 4.52
N THR A 166 -2.23 -11.28 4.24
CA THR A 166 -1.18 -10.53 3.54
C THR A 166 -0.32 -11.46 2.69
N LYS A 167 0.55 -10.88 1.85
CA LYS A 167 1.65 -11.64 1.24
C LYS A 167 2.87 -11.49 2.13
N ILE A 168 3.54 -12.60 2.44
CA ILE A 168 4.82 -12.63 3.16
C ILE A 168 5.90 -13.07 2.20
N ALA A 169 7.00 -12.33 2.15
CA ALA A 169 8.19 -12.72 1.39
C ALA A 169 9.42 -12.83 2.30
N LEU A 170 10.22 -13.87 2.07
CA LEU A 170 11.53 -14.06 2.68
C LEU A 170 12.59 -13.96 1.59
N GLU A 171 13.65 -13.20 1.84
CA GLU A 171 14.82 -13.21 0.98
C GLU A 171 15.73 -14.39 1.37
N ILE A 172 15.90 -15.34 0.47
CA ILE A 172 16.66 -16.57 0.71
C ILE A 172 18.10 -16.36 0.23
N PRO A 173 19.09 -16.39 1.15
CA PRO A 173 20.49 -16.21 0.75
C PRO A 173 20.94 -17.29 -0.25
N PRO A 174 21.86 -16.98 -1.18
CA PRO A 174 22.34 -17.96 -2.16
C PRO A 174 22.95 -19.23 -1.54
N ASN A 175 23.56 -19.10 -0.36
CA ASN A 175 24.18 -20.20 0.37
C ASN A 175 23.30 -20.73 1.52
N TYR A 176 21.99 -20.48 1.48
CA TYR A 176 21.02 -21.08 2.40
C TYR A 176 21.13 -22.63 2.36
N PRO A 177 21.10 -23.33 3.52
CA PRO A 177 20.90 -22.84 4.90
C PRO A 177 22.18 -22.35 5.59
N GLY A 178 23.33 -22.32 4.92
CA GLY A 178 24.61 -21.86 5.50
C GLY A 178 24.59 -20.40 5.96
N ALA A 179 23.73 -19.56 5.37
CA ALA A 179 23.50 -18.19 5.79
C ALA A 179 22.08 -17.97 6.31
N GLN A 180 21.97 -17.05 7.26
CA GLN A 180 20.71 -16.66 7.91
C GLN A 180 19.76 -15.99 6.94
N ILE A 181 18.44 -16.32 7.06
CA ILE A 181 17.37 -15.52 6.50
C ILE A 181 17.17 -14.30 7.40
N TYR A 182 17.23 -13.10 6.81
CA TYR A 182 17.18 -11.85 7.55
C TYR A 182 15.80 -11.18 7.47
N GLY A 183 15.04 -11.24 8.56
CA GLY A 183 13.72 -10.61 8.64
C GLY A 183 12.69 -11.22 7.69
N PHE A 184 11.68 -10.44 7.36
CA PHE A 184 10.65 -10.77 6.38
C PHE A 184 10.07 -9.51 5.78
N TYR A 185 9.31 -9.65 4.69
CA TYR A 185 8.68 -8.56 3.97
C TYR A 185 7.19 -8.84 3.83
N ALA A 186 6.37 -7.80 3.92
CA ALA A 186 4.92 -7.90 3.77
C ALA A 186 4.39 -6.97 2.67
N TYR A 187 3.35 -7.41 1.97
CA TYR A 187 2.61 -6.59 1.01
C TYR A 187 1.11 -6.93 1.04
N PRO A 188 0.21 -5.92 1.12
CA PRO A 188 0.50 -4.48 1.28
C PRO A 188 1.19 -4.18 2.62
N PRO A 189 1.75 -2.95 2.80
CA PRO A 189 2.30 -2.53 4.09
C PRO A 189 1.30 -2.78 5.22
N LEU A 190 1.75 -3.43 6.28
CA LEU A 190 0.88 -3.77 7.40
C LEU A 190 0.60 -2.55 8.27
N ALA A 191 -0.64 -2.45 8.74
CA ALA A 191 -1.09 -1.44 9.68
C ALA A 191 -1.94 -2.11 10.77
N LEU A 192 -1.83 -1.60 11.99
CA LEU A 192 -2.67 -2.04 13.11
C LEU A 192 -4.04 -1.32 13.04
N SER A 193 -5.09 -2.03 13.40
CA SER A 193 -6.44 -1.45 13.50
C SER A 193 -6.52 -0.31 14.52
N SER A 194 -5.62 -0.32 15.52
CA SER A 194 -5.49 0.74 16.53
C SER A 194 -4.88 2.04 15.98
N GLY A 195 -4.28 2.02 14.79
CA GLY A 195 -3.52 3.14 14.23
C GLY A 195 -2.12 3.33 14.83
N ARG A 196 -1.69 2.49 15.79
CA ARG A 196 -0.32 2.51 16.33
C ARG A 196 0.67 2.16 15.22
N ALA A 197 1.77 2.90 15.14
CA ALA A 197 2.85 2.61 14.20
C ALA A 197 3.56 1.29 14.55
N ILE A 198 3.99 0.56 13.54
CA ILE A 198 4.81 -0.64 13.67
C ILE A 198 6.26 -0.23 13.44
N GLU A 199 7.09 -0.46 14.45
CA GLU A 199 8.51 -0.09 14.39
C GLU A 199 9.35 -1.06 13.55
N SER A 200 10.54 -0.58 13.11
CA SER A 200 11.54 -1.38 12.38
C SER A 200 11.00 -2.02 11.09
N THR A 201 10.22 -1.26 10.33
CA THR A 201 9.63 -1.65 9.03
C THR A 201 10.18 -0.83 7.86
N GLN A 202 11.43 -0.33 7.98
CA GLN A 202 12.04 0.58 7.00
C GLN A 202 12.66 -0.12 5.80
N LEU A 203 12.91 -1.43 5.89
CA LEU A 203 13.49 -2.18 4.77
C LEU A 203 12.53 -2.19 3.58
N ARG A 204 13.09 -2.19 2.38
CA ARG A 204 12.30 -2.25 1.14
C ARG A 204 12.84 -3.35 0.25
N GLY A 205 11.93 -4.06 -0.39
CA GLY A 205 12.25 -5.08 -1.38
C GLY A 205 11.27 -5.02 -2.54
N VAL A 206 11.77 -4.97 -3.76
CA VAL A 206 10.92 -5.06 -4.95
C VAL A 206 10.82 -6.51 -5.36
N LEU A 207 9.61 -7.01 -5.56
CA LEU A 207 9.31 -8.36 -6.01
C LEU A 207 8.07 -8.33 -6.92
N LEU A 208 8.19 -8.87 -8.13
CA LEU A 208 7.14 -8.84 -9.15
C LEU A 208 6.63 -7.41 -9.45
N GLY A 209 7.56 -6.44 -9.49
CA GLY A 209 7.26 -5.04 -9.75
C GLY A 209 6.55 -4.31 -8.60
N VAL A 210 6.47 -4.93 -7.42
CA VAL A 210 5.78 -4.39 -6.23
C VAL A 210 6.77 -4.16 -5.10
N GLU A 211 6.65 -3.03 -4.40
CA GLU A 211 7.46 -2.76 -3.23
C GLU A 211 6.85 -3.42 -1.98
N PHE A 212 7.60 -4.33 -1.39
CA PHE A 212 7.32 -4.96 -0.11
C PHE A 212 8.01 -4.20 1.02
N HIS A 213 7.32 -4.04 2.15
CA HIS A 213 7.86 -3.43 3.35
C HIS A 213 8.49 -4.50 4.25
N GLY A 214 9.80 -4.37 4.48
CA GLY A 214 10.56 -5.34 5.24
C GLY A 214 10.57 -5.03 6.73
N TRP A 215 10.41 -6.08 7.51
CA TRP A 215 10.45 -6.08 8.95
C TRP A 215 11.82 -6.59 9.42
N SER A 216 12.63 -5.67 9.96
CA SER A 216 13.92 -6.04 10.56
C SER A 216 13.66 -6.72 11.90
N ARG A 217 13.59 -8.04 11.89
CA ARG A 217 13.44 -8.88 13.08
C ARG A 217 14.60 -9.85 13.14
N ASN A 218 15.58 -9.52 13.96
CA ASN A 218 16.78 -10.34 14.14
C ASN A 218 16.59 -11.36 15.24
N ARG A 219 17.24 -12.49 15.07
CA ARG A 219 17.49 -13.41 16.18
C ARG A 219 18.34 -12.69 17.22
N GLY A 220 17.97 -12.79 18.49
CA GLY A 220 18.76 -12.21 19.58
C GLY A 220 20.16 -12.86 19.67
N ALA A 221 21.10 -12.16 20.28
CA ALA A 221 22.46 -12.67 20.47
C ALA A 221 22.53 -14.04 21.18
N GLY A 222 21.49 -14.39 21.95
CA GLY A 222 21.38 -15.70 22.62
C GLY A 222 20.90 -16.87 21.76
N ALA A 223 20.47 -16.59 20.49
CA ALA A 223 19.98 -17.63 19.57
C ALA A 223 20.49 -17.35 18.14
N PRO A 224 21.81 -17.41 17.90
CA PRO A 224 22.39 -17.20 16.58
C PRO A 224 21.89 -18.28 15.61
N TRP A 225 21.90 -17.95 14.31
CA TRP A 225 21.54 -18.89 13.27
C TRP A 225 22.45 -20.14 13.30
N ASN A 226 21.83 -21.31 13.34
CA ASN A 226 22.49 -22.59 13.25
C ASN A 226 22.09 -23.32 11.97
N PRO A 227 22.99 -23.45 10.98
CA PRO A 227 22.65 -24.05 9.68
C PRO A 227 22.18 -25.52 9.73
N THR A 228 22.38 -26.21 10.85
CA THR A 228 21.94 -27.61 10.99
C THR A 228 20.53 -27.75 11.53
N THR A 229 19.99 -26.72 12.15
CA THR A 229 18.67 -26.76 12.80
C THR A 229 17.74 -25.64 12.31
N ASP A 230 18.32 -24.54 11.86
CA ASP A 230 17.55 -23.39 11.40
C ASP A 230 17.29 -23.44 9.90
N ASN A 231 16.07 -23.11 9.54
CA ASN A 231 15.56 -23.22 8.18
C ASN A 231 14.33 -22.29 7.99
N VAL A 232 13.63 -22.40 6.88
CA VAL A 232 12.41 -21.65 6.60
C VAL A 232 11.34 -21.88 7.67
N VAL A 233 11.21 -23.11 8.20
CA VAL A 233 10.22 -23.43 9.25
C VAL A 233 10.48 -22.61 10.50
N THR A 234 11.74 -22.60 10.98
CA THR A 234 12.10 -21.80 12.17
C THR A 234 12.02 -20.31 11.92
N GLN A 235 12.21 -19.86 10.68
CA GLN A 235 12.04 -18.46 10.30
C GLN A 235 10.56 -18.06 10.33
N PHE A 236 9.63 -18.90 9.88
CA PHE A 236 8.18 -18.60 9.99
C PHE A 236 7.72 -18.56 11.45
N ALA A 237 8.28 -19.35 12.35
CA ALA A 237 7.98 -19.22 13.77
C ALA A 237 8.38 -17.82 14.33
N LEU A 238 9.48 -17.23 13.81
CA LEU A 238 9.84 -15.85 14.16
C LEU A 238 8.90 -14.82 13.51
N VAL A 239 8.43 -15.07 12.29
CA VAL A 239 7.43 -14.22 11.63
C VAL A 239 6.15 -14.19 12.47
N ASP A 240 5.63 -15.36 12.86
CA ASP A 240 4.41 -15.48 13.68
C ASP A 240 4.57 -14.76 15.02
N ALA A 241 5.69 -15.00 15.71
CA ALA A 241 5.98 -14.34 16.98
C ALA A 241 6.08 -12.81 16.84
N ALA A 242 6.66 -12.32 15.74
CA ALA A 242 6.76 -10.90 15.47
C ALA A 242 5.38 -10.28 15.19
N LEU A 243 4.53 -10.96 14.42
CA LEU A 243 3.19 -10.50 14.10
C LEU A 243 2.29 -10.49 15.35
N ALA A 244 2.33 -11.56 16.18
CA ALA A 244 1.57 -11.66 17.42
C ALA A 244 1.97 -10.59 18.43
N LYS A 245 3.28 -10.34 18.60
CA LYS A 245 3.80 -9.31 19.50
C LYS A 245 3.26 -7.92 19.23
N GLU A 246 3.06 -7.56 17.96
CA GLU A 246 2.56 -6.21 17.61
C GLU A 246 1.10 -6.00 18.01
N VAL A 247 0.33 -7.05 18.17
CA VAL A 247 -1.07 -6.96 18.62
C VAL A 247 -1.24 -7.28 20.12
N GLY A 248 -0.15 -7.58 20.84
CA GLY A 248 -0.15 -7.77 22.28
C GLY A 248 -0.46 -9.20 22.73
N GLU A 249 -0.26 -10.19 21.86
CA GLU A 249 -0.34 -11.61 22.15
C GLU A 249 1.00 -12.22 22.54
#